data_822eb8ffa0254e191d5f54553adea7fc
#
_entry.id   822eb8ffa0254e191d5f54553adea7fc
#
_cell.length_a   1.000
_cell.length_b   1.000
_cell.length_c   1.000
_cell.angle_alpha   90.00
_cell.angle_beta   90.00
_cell.angle_gamma   90.00
#
_symmetry.space_group_name_H-M   'P 1'
#
loop_
_entity.id
_entity.type
_entity.pdbx_description
1 polymer ?
#
loop_
_entity_poly.entity_id
_entity_poly.type
_entity_poly.pdbx_seq_one_letter_code
_entity_poly.pdbx_strand_id
1 'polypeptide(L)'
;MGTGSVKKLLLQLMIPAVVAQIVNLLYNIVDRIYIGHIPGIGAAALTGVGLFTPILMLLNAFAMLIGAGGAPRTAIAMGQGDKDQAEKIVSNSFTMLLIFSALLTVVFYAAAPALLRMFGASDATLPYALAYSRIYILGSVCVLIVLGMNPFITAQGFAKISMLTTVIGAVINIVLDPILIFLFGLGVRGAAIATVLSQAVGAIWIIRFLTGPKTTLRLKKEYLKPEGKIVLPVLALGISTFVMMSTESLLSISFSSSLARYGGDVAVGAMTVITSVSQLASMPVSGVCQGGQPVMSFNFGAGKKERVKEAFRFQLLVCFGYTAIFWVLMMLVPGVVAGIFTSDATLIQYTTWAMRIYMAGIFSLGIQIACQQSFMALGQAKVSLLLACLRKLILLIPLIFILPHVVADPVFGVFLAEPVSDIIAATVTAATFFSRFDKILDRGAGKV
;
A
#
# COMPACT_ATOMS: atom_id res chain seq x y z
N MET A 1 -19.24 15.80 -5.17
CA MET A 1 -19.21 14.85 -4.04
C MET A 1 -20.32 15.09 -3.01
N GLY A 2 -20.75 16.30 -2.78
CA GLY A 2 -21.75 16.64 -1.77
C GLY A 2 -23.22 16.47 -2.19
N THR A 3 -23.53 16.03 -3.39
CA THR A 3 -24.89 15.90 -3.95
C THR A 3 -25.06 14.54 -4.66
N GLY A 4 -26.28 14.16 -4.95
CA GLY A 4 -26.61 12.90 -5.60
C GLY A 4 -26.51 11.67 -4.68
N SER A 5 -26.69 10.47 -5.24
CA SER A 5 -26.64 9.20 -4.50
C SER A 5 -25.22 8.88 -4.04
N VAL A 6 -25.05 8.66 -2.73
CA VAL A 6 -23.76 8.30 -2.11
C VAL A 6 -23.27 6.96 -2.68
N LYS A 7 -24.12 5.96 -2.82
CA LYS A 7 -23.79 4.63 -3.35
C LYS A 7 -23.26 4.70 -4.77
N LYS A 8 -23.92 5.47 -5.66
CA LYS A 8 -23.48 5.65 -7.04
C LYS A 8 -22.12 6.33 -7.10
N LEU A 9 -21.91 7.37 -6.28
CA LEU A 9 -20.64 8.09 -6.19
C LEU A 9 -19.52 7.19 -5.68
N LEU A 10 -19.78 6.40 -4.64
CA LEU A 10 -18.81 5.43 -4.11
C LEU A 10 -18.40 4.41 -5.17
N LEU A 11 -19.34 3.81 -5.88
CA LEU A 11 -19.02 2.86 -6.96
C LEU A 11 -18.18 3.51 -8.07
N GLN A 12 -18.48 4.76 -8.45
CA GLN A 12 -17.70 5.49 -9.44
C GLN A 12 -16.24 5.76 -9.04
N LEU A 13 -15.95 5.83 -7.73
CA LEU A 13 -14.60 6.06 -7.22
C LEU A 13 -13.91 4.75 -6.80
N MET A 14 -14.65 3.80 -6.22
CA MET A 14 -14.11 2.53 -5.75
C MET A 14 -13.70 1.60 -6.89
N ILE A 15 -14.53 1.47 -7.94
CA ILE A 15 -14.21 0.57 -9.06
C ILE A 15 -12.89 0.95 -9.74
N PRO A 16 -12.66 2.21 -10.16
CA PRO A 16 -11.36 2.59 -10.71
C PRO A 16 -10.19 2.37 -9.74
N ALA A 17 -10.39 2.63 -8.45
CA ALA A 17 -9.34 2.42 -7.45
C ALA A 17 -8.97 0.93 -7.29
N VAL A 18 -9.97 0.04 -7.26
CA VAL A 18 -9.74 -1.42 -7.22
C VAL A 18 -9.04 -1.89 -8.49
N VAL A 19 -9.49 -1.43 -9.67
CA VAL A 19 -8.84 -1.75 -10.96
C VAL A 19 -7.37 -1.32 -10.96
N ALA A 20 -7.07 -0.12 -10.45
CA ALA A 20 -5.70 0.37 -10.35
C ALA A 20 -4.83 -0.54 -9.46
N GLN A 21 -5.36 -1.04 -8.33
CA GLN A 21 -4.63 -1.97 -7.47
C GLN A 21 -4.36 -3.32 -8.15
N ILE A 22 -5.35 -3.86 -8.86
CA ILE A 22 -5.19 -5.12 -9.62
C ILE A 22 -4.16 -4.94 -10.74
N VAL A 23 -4.23 -3.87 -11.51
CA VAL A 23 -3.27 -3.57 -12.58
C VAL A 23 -1.86 -3.42 -12.02
N ASN A 24 -1.71 -2.75 -10.87
CA ASN A 24 -0.41 -2.60 -10.20
C ASN A 24 0.18 -3.94 -9.76
N LEU A 25 -0.66 -4.85 -9.25
CA LEU A 25 -0.24 -6.21 -8.90
C LEU A 25 0.23 -6.98 -10.14
N LEU A 26 -0.56 -6.94 -11.21
CA LEU A 26 -0.26 -7.66 -12.45
C LEU A 26 1.04 -7.18 -13.09
N TYR A 27 1.25 -5.86 -13.17
CA TYR A 27 2.48 -5.36 -13.77
C TYR A 27 3.72 -5.75 -12.95
N ASN A 28 3.67 -5.75 -11.61
CA ASN A 28 4.78 -6.21 -10.77
C ASN A 28 5.12 -7.69 -11.00
N ILE A 29 4.10 -8.52 -11.25
CA ILE A 29 4.30 -9.95 -11.58
C ILE A 29 4.98 -10.08 -12.94
N VAL A 30 4.51 -9.36 -13.96
CA VAL A 30 5.05 -9.40 -15.32
C VAL A 30 6.51 -8.93 -15.36
N ASP A 31 6.83 -7.84 -14.69
CA ASP A 31 8.21 -7.32 -14.57
C ASP A 31 9.17 -8.39 -13.99
N ARG A 32 8.76 -9.06 -12.93
CA ARG A 32 9.55 -10.15 -12.33
C ARG A 32 9.71 -11.35 -13.26
N ILE A 33 8.69 -11.67 -14.05
CA ILE A 33 8.75 -12.73 -15.06
C ILE A 33 9.81 -12.38 -16.11
N TYR A 34 9.82 -11.18 -16.64
CA TYR A 34 10.82 -10.75 -17.61
C TYR A 34 12.24 -10.79 -17.02
N ILE A 35 12.46 -10.29 -15.82
CA ILE A 35 13.76 -10.31 -15.14
C ILE A 35 14.24 -11.76 -14.93
N GLY A 36 13.35 -12.66 -14.51
CA GLY A 36 13.67 -14.07 -14.29
C GLY A 36 14.05 -14.84 -15.56
N HIS A 37 13.60 -14.37 -16.73
CA HIS A 37 13.88 -14.98 -18.01
C HIS A 37 15.08 -14.36 -18.76
N ILE A 38 15.87 -13.49 -18.12
CA ILE A 38 17.10 -12.97 -18.73
C ILE A 38 18.09 -14.13 -18.97
N PRO A 39 18.57 -14.36 -20.21
CA PRO A 39 19.42 -15.50 -20.52
C PRO A 39 20.72 -15.49 -19.69
N GLY A 40 21.04 -16.63 -19.09
CA GLY A 40 22.29 -16.85 -18.35
C GLY A 40 22.36 -16.25 -16.95
N ILE A 41 21.54 -15.25 -16.62
CA ILE A 41 21.61 -14.52 -15.34
C ILE A 41 20.27 -14.38 -14.63
N GLY A 42 19.17 -14.90 -15.19
CA GLY A 42 17.81 -14.64 -14.72
C GLY A 42 17.60 -14.92 -13.22
N ALA A 43 18.09 -16.04 -12.70
CA ALA A 43 17.95 -16.36 -11.27
C ALA A 43 18.72 -15.40 -10.37
N ALA A 44 19.97 -15.05 -10.73
CA ALA A 44 20.80 -14.10 -9.97
C ALA A 44 20.24 -12.67 -10.06
N ALA A 45 19.74 -12.30 -11.23
CA ALA A 45 19.08 -11.03 -11.49
C ALA A 45 17.80 -10.86 -10.66
N LEU A 46 16.93 -11.87 -10.67
CA LEU A 46 15.68 -11.87 -9.92
C LEU A 46 15.93 -11.79 -8.40
N THR A 47 16.92 -12.56 -7.93
CA THR A 47 17.37 -12.50 -6.52
C THR A 47 17.90 -11.11 -6.18
N GLY A 48 18.77 -10.54 -7.03
CA GLY A 48 19.33 -9.20 -6.84
C GLY A 48 18.26 -8.11 -6.77
N VAL A 49 17.29 -8.14 -7.67
CA VAL A 49 16.14 -7.19 -7.65
C VAL A 49 15.26 -7.44 -6.42
N GLY A 50 15.08 -8.69 -6.01
CA GLY A 50 14.36 -9.02 -4.78
C GLY A 50 14.98 -8.40 -3.52
N LEU A 51 16.31 -8.34 -3.45
CA LEU A 51 17.05 -7.73 -2.34
C LEU A 51 16.89 -6.19 -2.26
N PHE A 52 16.46 -5.54 -3.33
CA PHE A 52 16.11 -4.12 -3.34
C PHE A 52 14.72 -3.84 -2.75
N THR A 53 13.86 -4.84 -2.61
CA THR A 53 12.47 -4.67 -2.15
C THR A 53 12.33 -3.89 -0.83
N PRO A 54 13.16 -4.08 0.22
CA PRO A 54 13.03 -3.29 1.44
C PRO A 54 13.26 -1.78 1.23
N ILE A 55 14.20 -1.41 0.37
CA ILE A 55 14.44 0.00 0.01
C ILE A 55 13.24 0.55 -0.77
N LEU A 56 12.71 -0.23 -1.71
CA LEU A 56 11.50 0.12 -2.46
C LEU A 56 10.30 0.37 -1.53
N MET A 57 10.10 -0.48 -0.53
CA MET A 57 9.02 -0.32 0.44
C MET A 57 9.17 0.96 1.27
N LEU A 58 10.39 1.33 1.65
CA LEU A 58 10.65 2.59 2.33
C LEU A 58 10.38 3.81 1.44
N LEU A 59 10.80 3.79 0.17
CA LEU A 59 10.49 4.85 -0.79
C LEU A 59 8.97 5.03 -0.92
N ASN A 60 8.25 3.92 -1.06
CA ASN A 60 6.77 3.93 -1.14
C ASN A 60 6.13 4.45 0.16
N ALA A 61 6.68 4.09 1.32
CA ALA A 61 6.20 4.56 2.61
C ALA A 61 6.32 6.09 2.74
N PHE A 62 7.43 6.69 2.28
CA PHE A 62 7.60 8.14 2.26
C PHE A 62 6.65 8.83 1.27
N ALA A 63 6.40 8.23 0.10
CA ALA A 63 5.40 8.76 -0.83
C ALA A 63 4.00 8.76 -0.19
N MET A 64 3.63 7.67 0.46
CA MET A 64 2.32 7.51 1.10
C MET A 64 2.20 8.30 2.41
N LEU A 65 3.30 8.61 3.09
CA LEU A 65 3.32 9.56 4.21
C LEU A 65 2.67 10.89 3.81
N ILE A 66 2.99 11.37 2.63
CA ILE A 66 2.42 12.61 2.09
C ILE A 66 1.04 12.36 1.44
N GLY A 67 0.93 11.35 0.58
CA GLY A 67 -0.29 11.06 -0.17
C GLY A 67 -1.47 10.71 0.73
N ALA A 68 -1.30 9.75 1.64
CA ALA A 68 -2.36 9.31 2.55
C ALA A 68 -2.66 10.31 3.67
N GLY A 69 -1.69 11.18 4.02
CA GLY A 69 -1.92 12.25 4.98
C GLY A 69 -2.58 13.49 4.37
N GLY A 70 -2.16 13.86 3.17
CA GLY A 70 -2.59 15.09 2.51
C GLY A 70 -3.93 14.97 1.80
N ALA A 71 -4.22 13.85 1.12
CA ALA A 71 -5.44 13.69 0.33
C ALA A 71 -6.73 13.82 1.18
N PRO A 72 -6.89 13.18 2.35
CA PRO A 72 -8.06 13.39 3.19
C PRO A 72 -8.23 14.84 3.65
N ARG A 73 -7.13 15.47 4.04
CA ARG A 73 -7.16 16.89 4.48
C ARG A 73 -7.57 17.82 3.34
N THR A 74 -7.08 17.56 2.13
CA THR A 74 -7.50 18.28 0.93
C THR A 74 -8.99 18.13 0.67
N ALA A 75 -9.52 16.90 0.77
CA ALA A 75 -10.94 16.63 0.58
C ALA A 75 -11.81 17.29 1.67
N ILE A 76 -11.34 17.32 2.92
CA ILE A 76 -11.99 18.03 4.03
C ILE A 76 -12.05 19.54 3.73
N ALA A 77 -10.93 20.17 3.35
CA ALA A 77 -10.87 21.59 3.02
C ALA A 77 -11.80 21.92 1.83
N MET A 78 -11.85 21.05 0.81
CA MET A 78 -12.82 21.19 -0.29
C MET A 78 -14.27 21.11 0.21
N GLY A 79 -14.56 20.24 1.14
CA GLY A 79 -15.89 20.10 1.76
C GLY A 79 -16.30 21.33 2.56
N GLN A 80 -15.36 21.99 3.22
CA GLN A 80 -15.53 23.25 3.93
C GLN A 80 -15.71 24.46 2.99
N GLY A 81 -15.47 24.28 1.68
CA GLY A 81 -15.48 25.36 0.70
C GLY A 81 -14.19 26.19 0.66
N ASP A 82 -13.17 25.81 1.45
CA ASP A 82 -11.88 26.48 1.50
C ASP A 82 -10.94 25.94 0.41
N LYS A 83 -11.15 26.46 -0.80
CA LYS A 83 -10.34 26.08 -1.96
C LYS A 83 -8.88 26.52 -1.82
N ASP A 84 -8.62 27.65 -1.20
CA ASP A 84 -7.28 28.19 -0.99
C ASP A 84 -6.45 27.27 -0.11
N GLN A 85 -7.00 26.85 1.04
CA GLN A 85 -6.39 25.88 1.92
C GLN A 85 -6.15 24.54 1.23
N ALA A 86 -7.11 24.07 0.44
CA ALA A 86 -6.94 22.81 -0.32
C ALA A 86 -5.80 22.90 -1.34
N GLU A 87 -5.66 23.99 -2.09
CA GLU A 87 -4.57 24.21 -3.03
C GLU A 87 -3.21 24.37 -2.35
N LYS A 88 -3.16 25.01 -1.16
CA LYS A 88 -1.95 25.04 -0.31
C LYS A 88 -1.51 23.66 0.13
N ILE A 89 -2.44 22.81 0.57
CA ILE A 89 -2.11 21.42 0.97
C ILE A 89 -1.54 20.64 -0.21
N VAL A 90 -2.15 20.72 -1.40
CA VAL A 90 -1.68 20.04 -2.62
C VAL A 90 -0.27 20.52 -3.00
N SER A 91 -0.05 21.83 -3.03
CA SER A 91 1.23 22.44 -3.45
C SER A 91 2.35 22.19 -2.44
N ASN A 92 2.08 22.32 -1.15
CA ASN A 92 3.04 21.98 -0.09
C ASN A 92 3.41 20.50 -0.10
N SER A 93 2.42 19.61 -0.32
CA SER A 93 2.63 18.17 -0.44
C SER A 93 3.53 17.82 -1.62
N PHE A 94 3.33 18.45 -2.76
CA PHE A 94 4.21 18.29 -3.92
C PHE A 94 5.65 18.67 -3.61
N THR A 95 5.86 19.81 -2.96
CA THR A 95 7.21 20.24 -2.56
C THR A 95 7.85 19.29 -1.56
N MET A 96 7.08 18.78 -0.60
CA MET A 96 7.59 17.80 0.36
C MET A 96 8.02 16.49 -0.31
N LEU A 97 7.28 16.03 -1.32
CA LEU A 97 7.69 14.87 -2.12
C LEU A 97 9.00 15.12 -2.86
N LEU A 98 9.22 16.31 -3.41
CA LEU A 98 10.49 16.67 -4.03
C LEU A 98 11.64 16.70 -3.02
N ILE A 99 11.43 17.27 -1.84
CA ILE A 99 12.44 17.31 -0.77
C ILE A 99 12.77 15.88 -0.31
N PHE A 100 11.75 15.05 -0.04
CA PHE A 100 11.99 13.66 0.34
C PHE A 100 12.68 12.87 -0.77
N SER A 101 12.29 13.07 -2.04
CA SER A 101 12.95 12.36 -3.13
C SER A 101 14.43 12.72 -3.23
N ALA A 102 14.78 14.00 -3.11
CA ALA A 102 16.18 14.45 -3.13
C ALA A 102 16.98 13.86 -1.95
N LEU A 103 16.42 13.93 -0.74
CA LEU A 103 17.04 13.38 0.47
C LEU A 103 17.24 11.87 0.35
N LEU A 104 16.19 11.14 -0.01
CA LEU A 104 16.21 9.68 -0.11
C LEU A 104 17.11 9.21 -1.26
N THR A 105 17.16 9.95 -2.37
CA THR A 105 18.09 9.67 -3.47
C THR A 105 19.54 9.73 -2.96
N VAL A 106 19.94 10.80 -2.27
CA VAL A 106 21.30 10.95 -1.74
C VAL A 106 21.61 9.84 -0.72
N VAL A 107 20.72 9.64 0.25
CA VAL A 107 20.93 8.65 1.33
C VAL A 107 21.00 7.22 0.77
N PHE A 108 20.02 6.80 -0.01
CA PHE A 108 19.97 5.43 -0.51
C PHE A 108 20.99 5.17 -1.61
N TYR A 109 21.34 6.15 -2.45
CA TYR A 109 22.38 5.97 -3.46
C TYR A 109 23.73 5.72 -2.82
N ALA A 110 24.07 6.48 -1.77
CA ALA A 110 25.31 6.30 -1.01
C ALA A 110 25.30 5.00 -0.19
N ALA A 111 24.18 4.67 0.45
CA ALA A 111 24.05 3.51 1.33
C ALA A 111 23.73 2.19 0.59
N ALA A 112 23.36 2.22 -0.69
CA ALA A 112 22.91 1.05 -1.44
C ALA A 112 23.85 -0.17 -1.33
N PRO A 113 25.18 -0.06 -1.51
CA PRO A 113 26.06 -1.22 -1.40
C PRO A 113 26.03 -1.87 -0.02
N ALA A 114 26.03 -1.06 1.04
CA ALA A 114 26.00 -1.53 2.42
C ALA A 114 24.66 -2.16 2.78
N LEU A 115 23.54 -1.50 2.40
CA LEU A 115 22.19 -1.99 2.65
C LEU A 115 21.91 -3.31 1.93
N LEU A 116 22.28 -3.41 0.65
CA LEU A 116 22.08 -4.64 -0.13
C LEU A 116 22.89 -5.81 0.44
N ARG A 117 24.13 -5.58 0.89
CA ARG A 117 24.90 -6.62 1.60
C ARG A 117 24.25 -7.02 2.92
N MET A 118 23.74 -6.06 3.68
CA MET A 118 23.02 -6.31 4.93
C MET A 118 21.75 -7.11 4.69
N PHE A 119 21.09 -6.93 3.54
CA PHE A 119 19.90 -7.71 3.15
C PHE A 119 20.23 -9.08 2.54
N GLY A 120 21.52 -9.45 2.47
CA GLY A 120 21.96 -10.79 2.07
C GLY A 120 22.47 -10.88 0.63
N ALA A 121 22.87 -9.75 0.00
CA ALA A 121 23.49 -9.80 -1.31
C ALA A 121 24.85 -10.49 -1.25
N SER A 122 25.00 -11.56 -2.03
CA SER A 122 26.29 -12.24 -2.28
C SER A 122 27.09 -11.49 -3.34
N ASP A 123 28.38 -11.86 -3.48
CA ASP A 123 29.21 -11.30 -4.54
C ASP A 123 28.69 -11.60 -5.96
N ALA A 124 27.90 -12.67 -6.11
CA ALA A 124 27.25 -13.02 -7.38
C ALA A 124 25.98 -12.18 -7.66
N THR A 125 25.22 -11.79 -6.65
CA THR A 125 23.93 -11.07 -6.81
C THR A 125 24.07 -9.57 -6.67
N LEU A 126 25.07 -9.09 -5.92
CA LEU A 126 25.30 -7.67 -5.66
C LEU A 126 25.42 -6.80 -6.92
N PRO A 127 26.16 -7.20 -7.98
CA PRO A 127 26.26 -6.41 -9.20
C PRO A 127 24.90 -6.13 -9.85
N TYR A 128 24.01 -7.13 -9.87
CA TYR A 128 22.66 -6.99 -10.44
C TYR A 128 21.76 -6.14 -9.56
N ALA A 129 21.82 -6.35 -8.24
CA ALA A 129 21.09 -5.54 -7.27
C ALA A 129 21.51 -4.05 -7.35
N LEU A 130 22.82 -3.76 -7.45
CA LEU A 130 23.30 -2.38 -7.61
C LEU A 130 22.95 -1.77 -8.97
N ALA A 131 23.02 -2.56 -10.04
CA ALA A 131 22.68 -2.09 -11.38
C ALA A 131 21.21 -1.65 -11.46
N TYR A 132 20.30 -2.40 -10.82
CA TYR A 132 18.88 -2.05 -10.72
C TYR A 132 18.65 -0.87 -9.77
N SER A 133 19.14 -1.00 -8.54
CA SER A 133 18.83 -0.05 -7.47
C SER A 133 19.32 1.37 -7.76
N ARG A 134 20.52 1.53 -8.32
CA ARG A 134 21.06 2.85 -8.64
C ARG A 134 20.21 3.61 -9.65
N ILE A 135 19.76 2.94 -10.71
CA ILE A 135 18.89 3.54 -11.73
C ILE A 135 17.54 3.88 -11.11
N TYR A 136 16.96 2.94 -10.35
CA TYR A 136 15.66 3.15 -9.69
C TYR A 136 15.70 4.31 -8.67
N ILE A 137 16.75 4.38 -7.83
CA ILE A 137 16.92 5.43 -6.83
C ILE A 137 17.06 6.80 -7.49
N LEU A 138 17.81 6.92 -8.59
CA LEU A 138 17.89 8.18 -9.36
C LEU A 138 16.55 8.60 -9.94
N GLY A 139 15.72 7.63 -10.35
CA GLY A 139 14.36 7.86 -10.84
C GLY A 139 13.28 7.95 -9.76
N SER A 140 13.63 7.82 -8.47
CA SER A 140 12.67 7.76 -7.38
C SER A 140 11.79 9.01 -7.25
N VAL A 141 12.23 10.17 -7.73
CA VAL A 141 11.42 11.40 -7.79
C VAL A 141 10.13 11.16 -8.57
N CYS A 142 10.20 10.46 -9.70
CA CYS A 142 9.02 10.14 -10.50
C CYS A 142 8.07 9.20 -9.74
N VAL A 143 8.63 8.19 -9.07
CA VAL A 143 7.87 7.23 -8.25
C VAL A 143 7.17 7.93 -7.09
N LEU A 144 7.87 8.78 -6.35
CA LEU A 144 7.29 9.53 -5.23
C LEU A 144 6.18 10.48 -5.70
N ILE A 145 6.36 11.15 -6.84
CA ILE A 145 5.32 12.01 -7.41
C ILE A 145 4.08 11.18 -7.79
N VAL A 146 4.26 10.05 -8.49
CA VAL A 146 3.13 9.21 -8.91
C VAL A 146 2.37 8.69 -7.70
N LEU A 147 3.05 8.05 -6.75
CA LEU A 147 2.41 7.46 -5.58
C LEU A 147 1.86 8.50 -4.61
N GLY A 148 2.60 9.59 -4.39
CA GLY A 148 2.23 10.60 -3.42
C GLY A 148 1.18 11.59 -3.92
N MET A 149 1.15 11.92 -5.22
CA MET A 149 0.20 12.89 -5.77
C MET A 149 -1.08 12.27 -6.33
N ASN A 150 -1.05 11.00 -6.72
CA ASN A 150 -2.23 10.32 -7.27
C ASN A 150 -3.45 10.31 -6.30
N PRO A 151 -3.27 10.14 -4.96
CA PRO A 151 -4.35 10.29 -3.99
C PRO A 151 -5.04 11.65 -4.02
N PHE A 152 -4.34 12.73 -4.32
CA PHE A 152 -4.93 14.07 -4.43
C PHE A 152 -5.84 14.23 -5.67
N ILE A 153 -5.55 13.51 -6.76
CA ILE A 153 -6.42 13.45 -7.93
C ILE A 153 -7.72 12.72 -7.58
N THR A 154 -7.60 11.59 -6.86
CA THR A 154 -8.74 10.83 -6.36
C THR A 154 -9.57 11.65 -5.35
N ALA A 155 -8.91 12.40 -4.46
CA ALA A 155 -9.56 13.27 -3.48
C ALA A 155 -10.44 14.35 -4.12
N GLN A 156 -10.10 14.79 -5.33
CA GLN A 156 -10.91 15.72 -6.11
C GLN A 156 -12.11 15.04 -6.84
N GLY A 157 -12.22 13.71 -6.79
CA GLY A 157 -13.26 12.94 -7.49
C GLY A 157 -12.85 12.39 -8.85
N PHE A 158 -11.62 12.58 -9.28
CA PHE A 158 -11.12 12.13 -10.59
C PHE A 158 -10.48 10.73 -10.52
N ALA A 159 -11.16 9.77 -9.87
CA ALA A 159 -10.62 8.41 -9.71
C ALA A 159 -10.30 7.70 -11.03
N LYS A 160 -11.05 7.98 -12.10
CA LYS A 160 -10.74 7.46 -13.45
C LYS A 160 -9.38 7.96 -13.97
N ILE A 161 -9.05 9.24 -13.72
CA ILE A 161 -7.76 9.82 -14.14
C ILE A 161 -6.64 9.21 -13.30
N SER A 162 -6.85 9.05 -12.01
CA SER A 162 -5.93 8.36 -11.10
C SER A 162 -5.66 6.91 -11.55
N MET A 163 -6.71 6.16 -11.89
CA MET A 163 -6.59 4.81 -12.46
C MET A 163 -5.81 4.81 -13.77
N LEU A 164 -6.12 5.74 -14.69
CA LEU A 164 -5.44 5.85 -15.98
C LEU A 164 -3.94 6.11 -15.81
N THR A 165 -3.52 6.88 -14.82
CA THR A 165 -2.09 7.06 -14.51
C THR A 165 -1.41 5.71 -14.26
N THR A 166 -2.02 4.85 -13.44
CA THR A 166 -1.50 3.51 -13.12
C THR A 166 -1.53 2.60 -14.34
N VAL A 167 -2.63 2.59 -15.10
CA VAL A 167 -2.78 1.75 -16.30
C VAL A 167 -1.78 2.13 -17.38
N ILE A 168 -1.62 3.43 -17.67
CA ILE A 168 -0.65 3.92 -18.66
C ILE A 168 0.77 3.55 -18.24
N GLY A 169 1.12 3.77 -16.97
CA GLY A 169 2.42 3.37 -16.44
C GLY A 169 2.68 1.87 -16.58
N ALA A 170 1.70 1.03 -16.21
CA ALA A 170 1.80 -0.42 -16.35
C ALA A 170 1.96 -0.88 -17.82
N VAL A 171 1.16 -0.34 -18.74
CA VAL A 171 1.25 -0.67 -20.17
C VAL A 171 2.62 -0.27 -20.75
N ILE A 172 3.09 0.93 -20.44
CA ILE A 172 4.40 1.40 -20.89
C ILE A 172 5.51 0.50 -20.36
N ASN A 173 5.47 0.14 -19.06
CA ASN A 173 6.45 -0.73 -18.46
C ASN A 173 6.46 -2.12 -19.13
N ILE A 174 5.30 -2.77 -19.26
CA ILE A 174 5.16 -4.10 -19.90
C ILE A 174 5.67 -4.10 -21.35
N VAL A 175 5.49 -3.00 -22.08
CA VAL A 175 5.99 -2.87 -23.46
C VAL A 175 7.48 -2.58 -23.50
N LEU A 176 7.98 -1.70 -22.63
CA LEU A 176 9.41 -1.32 -22.62
C LEU A 176 10.32 -2.40 -22.05
N ASP A 177 9.85 -3.19 -21.09
CA ASP A 177 10.65 -4.25 -20.47
C ASP A 177 11.27 -5.19 -21.50
N PRO A 178 10.52 -5.91 -22.36
CA PRO A 178 11.12 -6.80 -23.33
C PRO A 178 12.01 -6.08 -24.35
N ILE A 179 11.70 -4.84 -24.69
CA ILE A 179 12.51 -4.04 -25.62
C ILE A 179 13.87 -3.71 -24.99
N LEU A 180 13.89 -3.19 -23.77
CA LEU A 180 15.12 -2.76 -23.12
C LEU A 180 15.92 -3.95 -22.54
N ILE A 181 15.25 -4.95 -22.01
CA ILE A 181 15.90 -6.13 -21.42
C ILE A 181 16.53 -7.02 -22.51
N PHE A 182 15.75 -7.40 -23.53
CA PHE A 182 16.13 -8.42 -24.51
C PHE A 182 16.61 -7.82 -25.83
N LEU A 183 15.86 -6.90 -26.43
CA LEU A 183 16.21 -6.34 -27.74
C LEU A 183 17.45 -5.45 -27.69
N PHE A 184 17.52 -4.55 -26.69
CA PHE A 184 18.72 -3.72 -26.46
C PHE A 184 19.79 -4.41 -25.61
N GLY A 185 19.51 -5.60 -25.06
CA GLY A 185 20.46 -6.38 -24.27
C GLY A 185 20.91 -5.74 -22.97
N LEU A 186 20.13 -4.79 -22.42
CA LEU A 186 20.48 -4.07 -21.19
C LEU A 186 20.27 -4.91 -19.93
N GLY A 187 19.60 -6.07 -20.02
CA GLY A 187 19.34 -6.95 -18.90
C GLY A 187 18.64 -6.25 -17.75
N VAL A 188 19.15 -6.41 -16.52
CA VAL A 188 18.57 -5.83 -15.29
C VAL A 188 18.50 -4.30 -15.34
N ARG A 189 19.48 -3.64 -15.99
CA ARG A 189 19.45 -2.18 -16.19
C ARG A 189 18.26 -1.76 -17.05
N GLY A 190 17.95 -2.58 -18.08
CA GLY A 190 16.79 -2.36 -18.95
C GLY A 190 15.47 -2.36 -18.17
N ALA A 191 15.27 -3.32 -17.25
CA ALA A 191 14.09 -3.36 -16.40
C ALA A 191 13.97 -2.10 -15.49
N ALA A 192 15.08 -1.66 -14.88
CA ALA A 192 15.09 -0.45 -14.06
C ALA A 192 14.76 0.80 -14.89
N ILE A 193 15.34 0.93 -16.08
CA ILE A 193 15.07 2.07 -17.00
C ILE A 193 13.60 2.05 -17.45
N ALA A 194 13.05 0.89 -17.82
CA ALA A 194 11.65 0.77 -18.22
C ALA A 194 10.71 1.23 -17.10
N THR A 195 10.99 0.79 -15.85
CA THR A 195 10.22 1.21 -14.68
C THR A 195 10.31 2.72 -14.46
N VAL A 196 11.51 3.29 -14.48
CA VAL A 196 11.69 4.74 -14.29
C VAL A 196 11.02 5.55 -15.39
N LEU A 197 11.12 5.15 -16.65
CA LEU A 197 10.47 5.82 -17.78
C LEU A 197 8.94 5.77 -17.66
N SER A 198 8.38 4.62 -17.31
CA SER A 198 6.94 4.48 -17.09
C SER A 198 6.45 5.38 -15.97
N GLN A 199 7.19 5.46 -14.86
CA GLN A 199 6.88 6.37 -13.76
C GLN A 199 7.08 7.85 -14.13
N ALA A 200 8.06 8.17 -14.96
CA ALA A 200 8.27 9.52 -15.46
C ALA A 200 7.07 9.99 -16.32
N VAL A 201 6.56 9.14 -17.21
CA VAL A 201 5.34 9.44 -17.97
C VAL A 201 4.15 9.66 -17.03
N GLY A 202 3.98 8.80 -16.01
CA GLY A 202 2.95 8.98 -14.98
C GLY A 202 3.10 10.30 -14.21
N ALA A 203 4.32 10.66 -13.80
CA ALA A 203 4.59 11.90 -13.11
C ALA A 203 4.28 13.14 -13.97
N ILE A 204 4.69 13.13 -15.24
CA ILE A 204 4.37 14.20 -16.21
C ILE A 204 2.86 14.32 -16.39
N TRP A 205 2.16 13.18 -16.52
CA TRP A 205 0.69 13.15 -16.62
C TRP A 205 0.01 13.80 -15.41
N ILE A 206 0.43 13.46 -14.20
CA ILE A 206 -0.09 14.01 -12.93
C ILE A 206 0.17 15.52 -12.86
N ILE A 207 1.40 15.95 -13.12
CA ILE A 207 1.77 17.39 -13.08
C ILE A 207 0.95 18.17 -14.12
N ARG A 208 0.85 17.66 -15.36
CA ARG A 208 0.07 18.28 -16.41
C ARG A 208 -1.42 18.35 -16.06
N PHE A 209 -1.96 17.33 -15.40
CA PHE A 209 -3.33 17.36 -14.92
C PHE A 209 -3.52 18.41 -13.82
N LEU A 210 -2.66 18.42 -12.79
CA LEU A 210 -2.78 19.33 -11.65
C LEU A 210 -2.44 20.80 -11.96
N THR A 211 -1.76 21.06 -13.07
CA THR A 211 -1.52 22.43 -13.59
C THR A 211 -2.52 22.85 -14.67
N GLY A 212 -3.28 21.90 -15.20
CA GLY A 212 -4.19 22.11 -16.32
C GLY A 212 -5.55 22.72 -15.92
N PRO A 213 -6.42 22.97 -16.91
CA PRO A 213 -7.73 23.58 -16.67
C PRO A 213 -8.79 22.61 -16.15
N LYS A 214 -8.57 21.29 -16.27
CA LYS A 214 -9.56 20.25 -15.91
C LYS A 214 -9.58 19.93 -14.43
N THR A 215 -8.51 20.26 -13.69
CA THR A 215 -8.41 20.01 -12.24
C THR A 215 -9.22 21.04 -11.46
N THR A 216 -9.81 20.63 -10.36
CA THR A 216 -10.50 21.53 -9.42
C THR A 216 -9.50 22.32 -8.58
N LEU A 217 -8.42 21.65 -8.16
CA LEU A 217 -7.35 22.23 -7.35
C LEU A 217 -6.07 22.27 -8.17
N ARG A 218 -5.48 23.45 -8.27
CA ARG A 218 -4.26 23.64 -9.08
C ARG A 218 -3.01 23.69 -8.22
N LEU A 219 -1.93 23.10 -8.74
CA LEU A 219 -0.58 23.38 -8.26
C LEU A 219 -0.25 24.84 -8.57
N LYS A 220 -0.07 25.65 -7.53
CA LYS A 220 0.26 27.07 -7.66
C LYS A 220 1.69 27.33 -7.20
N LYS A 221 2.44 28.06 -8.01
CA LYS A 221 3.85 28.40 -7.71
C LYS A 221 3.99 29.18 -6.40
N GLU A 222 3.03 30.05 -6.09
CA GLU A 222 2.98 30.85 -4.87
C GLU A 222 2.84 30.02 -3.59
N TYR A 223 2.29 28.79 -3.67
CA TYR A 223 2.10 27.87 -2.54
C TYR A 223 3.12 26.72 -2.46
N LEU A 224 4.18 26.77 -3.27
CA LEU A 224 5.24 25.76 -3.23
C LEU A 224 6.16 25.89 -2.01
N LYS A 225 6.20 27.05 -1.36
CA LYS A 225 6.98 27.20 -0.13
C LYS A 225 6.34 26.40 0.99
N PRO A 226 7.07 25.45 1.61
CA PRO A 226 6.51 24.62 2.68
C PRO A 226 6.16 25.48 3.91
N GLU A 227 4.93 25.37 4.37
CA GLU A 227 4.43 26.02 5.58
C GLU A 227 4.23 24.95 6.67
N GLY A 228 4.91 25.12 7.82
CA GLY A 228 4.82 24.15 8.93
C GLY A 228 3.39 23.89 9.40
N LYS A 229 2.54 24.91 9.40
CA LYS A 229 1.11 24.80 9.76
C LYS A 229 0.32 23.89 8.82
N ILE A 230 0.79 23.70 7.57
CA ILE A 230 0.17 22.83 6.57
C ILE A 230 0.84 21.46 6.56
N VAL A 231 2.17 21.44 6.57
CA VAL A 231 2.98 20.22 6.46
C VAL A 231 2.84 19.32 7.68
N LEU A 232 2.92 19.88 8.91
CA LEU A 232 2.88 19.06 10.12
C LEU A 232 1.58 18.25 10.28
N PRO A 233 0.38 18.80 10.05
CA PRO A 233 -0.84 18.01 10.09
C PRO A 233 -0.92 16.93 8.99
N VAL A 234 -0.35 17.17 7.80
CA VAL A 234 -0.25 16.17 6.73
C VAL A 234 0.64 15.02 7.18
N LEU A 235 1.83 15.31 7.69
CA LEU A 235 2.74 14.30 8.22
C LEU A 235 2.12 13.53 9.38
N ALA A 236 1.48 14.23 10.32
CA ALA A 236 0.83 13.61 11.48
C ALA A 236 -0.25 12.59 11.09
N LEU A 237 -1.03 12.87 10.05
CA LEU A 237 -2.04 11.93 9.56
C LEU A 237 -1.42 10.78 8.75
N GLY A 238 -0.43 11.07 7.92
CA GLY A 238 0.23 10.09 7.07
C GLY A 238 1.15 9.12 7.80
N ILE A 239 1.63 9.48 9.01
CA ILE A 239 2.58 8.65 9.76
C ILE A 239 2.01 7.26 10.10
N SER A 240 0.71 7.10 10.24
CA SER A 240 0.08 5.79 10.46
C SER A 240 0.28 4.87 9.26
N THR A 241 0.10 5.37 8.04
CA THR A 241 0.35 4.61 6.81
C THR A 241 1.83 4.33 6.63
N PHE A 242 2.69 5.30 6.93
CA PHE A 242 4.15 5.13 6.92
C PHE A 242 4.59 3.99 7.85
N VAL A 243 4.14 3.99 9.10
CA VAL A 243 4.43 2.93 10.07
C VAL A 243 3.91 1.58 9.58
N MET A 244 2.69 1.52 9.05
CA MET A 244 2.11 0.29 8.51
C MET A 244 2.96 -0.30 7.38
N MET A 245 3.41 0.52 6.45
CA MET A 245 4.22 0.05 5.31
C MET A 245 5.65 -0.29 5.73
N SER A 246 6.27 0.51 6.58
CA SER A 246 7.63 0.26 7.07
C SER A 246 7.75 -1.00 7.93
N THR A 247 6.69 -1.37 8.63
CA THR A 247 6.68 -2.59 9.46
C THR A 247 6.46 -3.88 8.67
N GLU A 248 6.06 -3.83 7.40
CA GLU A 248 5.90 -5.04 6.57
C GLU A 248 7.21 -5.82 6.43
N SER A 249 8.34 -5.13 6.26
CA SER A 249 9.65 -5.79 6.19
C SER A 249 10.01 -6.48 7.50
N LEU A 250 9.72 -5.86 8.65
CA LEU A 250 9.95 -6.45 9.96
C LEU A 250 9.09 -7.70 10.18
N LEU A 251 7.84 -7.67 9.74
CA LEU A 251 6.93 -8.83 9.81
C LEU A 251 7.43 -9.97 8.94
N SER A 252 7.83 -9.69 7.70
CA SER A 252 8.38 -10.69 6.79
C SER A 252 9.62 -11.39 7.39
N ILE A 253 10.53 -10.62 7.98
CA ILE A 253 11.72 -11.15 8.65
C ILE A 253 11.32 -11.99 9.88
N SER A 254 10.38 -11.50 10.70
CA SER A 254 9.91 -12.20 11.91
C SER A 254 9.26 -13.54 11.58
N PHE A 255 8.39 -13.58 10.58
CA PHE A 255 7.78 -14.84 10.13
C PHE A 255 8.81 -15.78 9.53
N SER A 256 9.65 -15.30 8.60
CA SER A 256 10.64 -16.13 7.93
C SER A 256 11.64 -16.73 8.91
N SER A 257 12.16 -15.95 9.86
CA SER A 257 13.11 -16.42 10.86
C SER A 257 12.50 -17.45 11.82
N SER A 258 11.27 -17.22 12.28
CA SER A 258 10.56 -18.14 13.16
C SER A 258 10.18 -19.44 12.45
N LEU A 259 9.67 -19.34 11.22
CA LEU A 259 9.30 -20.52 10.42
C LEU A 259 10.52 -21.34 10.01
N ALA A 260 11.63 -20.69 9.62
CA ALA A 260 12.90 -21.39 9.33
C ALA A 260 13.41 -22.16 10.54
N ARG A 261 13.29 -21.56 11.74
CA ARG A 261 13.74 -22.18 12.99
C ARG A 261 12.91 -23.40 13.39
N TYR A 262 11.61 -23.35 13.27
CA TYR A 262 10.69 -24.38 13.79
C TYR A 262 10.17 -25.33 12.72
N GLY A 263 10.00 -24.87 11.47
CA GLY A 263 9.36 -25.65 10.39
C GLY A 263 10.25 -25.91 9.17
N GLY A 264 11.46 -25.31 9.14
CA GLY A 264 12.41 -25.48 8.03
C GLY A 264 11.93 -24.86 6.72
N ASP A 265 12.56 -25.26 5.63
CA ASP A 265 12.36 -24.67 4.29
C ASP A 265 10.93 -24.83 3.75
N VAL A 266 10.25 -25.93 4.10
CA VAL A 266 8.87 -26.19 3.68
C VAL A 266 7.91 -25.17 4.28
N ALA A 267 8.11 -24.80 5.56
CA ALA A 267 7.28 -23.80 6.22
C ALA A 267 7.51 -22.39 5.64
N VAL A 268 8.76 -22.04 5.33
CA VAL A 268 9.10 -20.78 4.66
C VAL A 268 8.51 -20.73 3.24
N GLY A 269 8.58 -21.84 2.51
CA GLY A 269 7.97 -21.97 1.18
C GLY A 269 6.45 -21.81 1.23
N ALA A 270 5.78 -22.46 2.20
CA ALA A 270 4.34 -22.28 2.43
C ALA A 270 3.98 -20.84 2.74
N MET A 271 4.78 -20.15 3.59
CA MET A 271 4.55 -18.73 3.92
C MET A 271 4.66 -17.81 2.70
N THR A 272 5.55 -18.12 1.76
CA THR A 272 5.67 -17.36 0.50
C THR A 272 4.37 -17.43 -0.32
N VAL A 273 3.78 -18.61 -0.43
CA VAL A 273 2.48 -18.79 -1.10
C VAL A 273 1.38 -18.04 -0.33
N ILE A 274 1.31 -18.22 0.98
CA ILE A 274 0.32 -17.58 1.86
C ILE A 274 0.41 -16.05 1.75
N THR A 275 1.60 -15.47 1.74
CA THR A 275 1.81 -14.02 1.58
C THR A 275 1.26 -13.52 0.24
N SER A 276 1.48 -14.26 -0.84
CA SER A 276 0.95 -13.91 -2.17
C SER A 276 -0.58 -13.94 -2.18
N VAL A 277 -1.19 -14.94 -1.53
CA VAL A 277 -2.65 -15.06 -1.39
C VAL A 277 -3.21 -13.94 -0.49
N SER A 278 -2.49 -13.56 0.58
CA SER A 278 -2.88 -12.44 1.46
C SER A 278 -2.93 -11.10 0.72
N GLN A 279 -2.04 -10.89 -0.24
CA GLN A 279 -2.07 -9.69 -1.09
C GLN A 279 -3.34 -9.63 -1.95
N LEU A 280 -3.81 -10.78 -2.47
CA LEU A 280 -5.08 -10.86 -3.20
C LEU A 280 -6.28 -10.52 -2.29
N ALA A 281 -6.21 -10.83 -1.00
CA ALA A 281 -7.25 -10.45 -0.04
C ALA A 281 -7.24 -8.96 0.29
N SER A 282 -6.05 -8.37 0.50
CA SER A 282 -5.93 -7.01 1.04
C SER A 282 -5.98 -5.90 -0.02
N MET A 283 -5.49 -6.14 -1.25
CA MET A 283 -5.43 -5.11 -2.29
C MET A 283 -6.80 -4.60 -2.74
N PRO A 284 -7.81 -5.45 -3.03
CA PRO A 284 -9.15 -4.95 -3.37
C PRO A 284 -9.80 -4.16 -2.25
N VAL A 285 -9.63 -4.60 -0.98
CA VAL A 285 -10.13 -3.87 0.20
C VAL A 285 -9.49 -2.49 0.29
N SER A 286 -8.18 -2.41 0.07
CA SER A 286 -7.45 -1.14 0.04
C SER A 286 -7.97 -0.23 -1.09
N GLY A 287 -8.23 -0.78 -2.27
CA GLY A 287 -8.81 -0.04 -3.39
C GLY A 287 -10.21 0.51 -3.07
N VAL A 288 -11.06 -0.29 -2.44
CA VAL A 288 -12.39 0.15 -1.97
C VAL A 288 -12.27 1.31 -0.99
N CYS A 289 -11.37 1.20 0.00
CA CYS A 289 -11.14 2.26 0.98
C CYS A 289 -10.56 3.53 0.35
N GLN A 290 -9.60 3.42 -0.57
CA GLN A 290 -9.04 4.57 -1.30
C GLN A 290 -10.10 5.30 -2.13
N GLY A 291 -11.02 4.57 -2.76
CA GLY A 291 -12.14 5.15 -3.49
C GLY A 291 -13.22 5.77 -2.59
N GLY A 292 -13.43 5.19 -1.40
CA GLY A 292 -14.43 5.68 -0.43
C GLY A 292 -13.96 6.88 0.39
N GLN A 293 -12.66 6.98 0.65
CA GLN A 293 -12.05 8.02 1.47
C GLN A 293 -12.43 9.45 1.05
N PRO A 294 -12.35 9.85 -0.23
CA PRO A 294 -12.71 11.20 -0.66
C PRO A 294 -14.17 11.57 -0.36
N VAL A 295 -15.08 10.61 -0.50
CA VAL A 295 -16.51 10.84 -0.23
C VAL A 295 -16.74 11.12 1.26
N MET A 296 -16.12 10.32 2.13
CA MET A 296 -16.22 10.54 3.57
C MET A 296 -15.57 11.85 4.00
N SER A 297 -14.33 12.11 3.56
CA SER A 297 -13.57 13.31 3.90
C SER A 297 -14.26 14.59 3.45
N PHE A 298 -14.74 14.63 2.21
CA PHE A 298 -15.47 15.79 1.67
C PHE A 298 -16.77 16.06 2.43
N ASN A 299 -17.59 15.03 2.64
CA ASN A 299 -18.86 15.21 3.33
C ASN A 299 -18.69 15.51 4.81
N PHE A 300 -17.60 15.02 5.43
CA PHE A 300 -17.21 15.42 6.78
C PHE A 300 -16.85 16.90 6.85
N GLY A 301 -16.03 17.39 5.90
CA GLY A 301 -15.70 18.81 5.77
C GLY A 301 -16.93 19.69 5.55
N ALA A 302 -17.88 19.19 4.76
CA ALA A 302 -19.15 19.88 4.49
C ALA A 302 -20.21 19.76 5.61
N GLY A 303 -19.91 19.11 6.72
CA GLY A 303 -20.82 18.92 7.85
C GLY A 303 -22.00 17.96 7.56
N LYS A 304 -21.96 17.18 6.48
CA LYS A 304 -23.06 16.28 6.04
C LYS A 304 -22.94 14.91 6.71
N LYS A 305 -23.24 14.83 8.00
CA LYS A 305 -23.05 13.64 8.85
C LYS A 305 -23.72 12.38 8.30
N GLU A 306 -24.96 12.46 7.85
CA GLU A 306 -25.69 11.29 7.34
C GLU A 306 -25.06 10.71 6.08
N ARG A 307 -24.49 11.54 5.22
CA ARG A 307 -23.76 11.08 4.04
C ARG A 307 -22.45 10.39 4.38
N VAL A 308 -21.77 10.83 5.44
CA VAL A 308 -20.58 10.15 5.97
C VAL A 308 -20.95 8.78 6.53
N LYS A 309 -22.05 8.68 7.30
CA LYS A 309 -22.55 7.41 7.83
C LYS A 309 -22.95 6.43 6.73
N GLU A 310 -23.66 6.92 5.71
CA GLU A 310 -24.04 6.10 4.56
C GLU A 310 -22.81 5.60 3.79
N ALA A 311 -21.83 6.47 3.57
CA ALA A 311 -20.58 6.11 2.89
C ALA A 311 -19.77 5.06 3.67
N PHE A 312 -19.65 5.24 4.98
CA PHE A 312 -18.97 4.28 5.85
C PHE A 312 -19.69 2.92 5.85
N ARG A 313 -21.03 2.90 6.03
CA ARG A 313 -21.80 1.65 6.04
C ARG A 313 -21.65 0.88 4.73
N PHE A 314 -21.71 1.57 3.60
CA PHE A 314 -21.53 0.95 2.29
C PHE A 314 -20.11 0.39 2.13
N GLN A 315 -19.08 1.17 2.48
CA GLN A 315 -17.68 0.73 2.45
C GLN A 315 -17.46 -0.49 3.34
N LEU A 316 -17.95 -0.46 4.57
CA LEU A 316 -17.83 -1.58 5.52
C LEU A 316 -18.49 -2.84 4.97
N LEU A 317 -19.71 -2.73 4.40
CA LEU A 317 -20.43 -3.86 3.83
C LEU A 317 -19.65 -4.50 2.67
N VAL A 318 -19.09 -3.68 1.77
CA VAL A 318 -18.32 -4.17 0.63
C VAL A 318 -17.01 -4.84 1.10
N CYS A 319 -16.28 -4.20 2.00
CA CYS A 319 -15.02 -4.74 2.54
C CYS A 319 -15.25 -6.05 3.31
N PHE A 320 -16.22 -6.07 4.23
CA PHE A 320 -16.55 -7.27 5.01
C PHE A 320 -17.11 -8.38 4.14
N GLY A 321 -18.03 -8.05 3.23
CA GLY A 321 -18.60 -9.04 2.30
C GLY A 321 -17.52 -9.72 1.45
N TYR A 322 -16.58 -8.93 0.90
CA TYR A 322 -15.46 -9.48 0.14
C TYR A 322 -14.54 -10.37 0.99
N THR A 323 -14.13 -9.90 2.16
CA THR A 323 -13.22 -10.70 3.03
C THR A 323 -13.91 -11.92 3.62
N ALA A 324 -15.21 -11.88 3.88
CA ALA A 324 -15.98 -13.05 4.31
C ALA A 324 -16.09 -14.11 3.21
N ILE A 325 -16.38 -13.70 1.96
CA ILE A 325 -16.38 -14.62 0.81
C ILE A 325 -14.99 -15.21 0.61
N PHE A 326 -13.95 -14.37 0.67
CA PHE A 326 -12.57 -14.82 0.53
C PHE A 326 -12.18 -15.82 1.64
N TRP A 327 -12.59 -15.56 2.87
CA TRP A 327 -12.39 -16.47 4.01
C TRP A 327 -13.05 -17.82 3.76
N VAL A 328 -14.33 -17.84 3.34
CA VAL A 328 -15.03 -19.10 3.02
C VAL A 328 -14.27 -19.88 1.95
N LEU A 329 -13.80 -19.20 0.89
CA LEU A 329 -13.04 -19.82 -0.18
C LEU A 329 -11.73 -20.45 0.34
N MET A 330 -10.98 -19.72 1.20
CA MET A 330 -9.73 -20.22 1.77
C MET A 330 -9.94 -21.36 2.78
N MET A 331 -11.09 -21.43 3.44
CA MET A 331 -11.43 -22.56 4.33
C MET A 331 -11.84 -23.81 3.55
N LEU A 332 -12.55 -23.64 2.42
CA LEU A 332 -13.08 -24.75 1.63
C LEU A 332 -12.05 -25.35 0.68
N VAL A 333 -11.32 -24.52 -0.08
CA VAL A 333 -10.48 -24.98 -1.20
C VAL A 333 -9.02 -24.47 -1.17
N PRO A 334 -8.35 -24.43 0.00
CA PRO A 334 -6.99 -23.88 0.07
C PRO A 334 -5.99 -24.70 -0.75
N GLY A 335 -6.20 -26.01 -0.91
CA GLY A 335 -5.33 -26.88 -1.71
C GLY A 335 -5.37 -26.56 -3.21
N VAL A 336 -6.53 -26.16 -3.74
CA VAL A 336 -6.63 -25.70 -5.15
C VAL A 336 -5.84 -24.44 -5.34
N VAL A 337 -5.96 -23.49 -4.39
CA VAL A 337 -5.23 -22.22 -4.44
C VAL A 337 -3.72 -22.45 -4.31
N ALA A 338 -3.27 -23.31 -3.40
CA ALA A 338 -1.86 -23.68 -3.26
C ALA A 338 -1.32 -24.34 -4.55
N GLY A 339 -2.12 -25.18 -5.20
CA GLY A 339 -1.78 -25.86 -6.46
C GLY A 339 -1.58 -24.92 -7.65
N ILE A 340 -2.06 -23.69 -7.59
CA ILE A 340 -1.78 -22.66 -8.63
C ILE A 340 -0.31 -22.19 -8.54
N PHE A 341 0.29 -22.20 -7.33
CA PHE A 341 1.64 -21.68 -7.09
C PHE A 341 2.73 -22.75 -7.19
N THR A 342 2.41 -24.03 -6.96
CA THR A 342 3.38 -25.11 -6.97
C THR A 342 2.74 -26.43 -7.41
N SER A 343 3.54 -27.31 -8.00
CA SER A 343 3.16 -28.68 -8.34
C SER A 343 3.71 -29.72 -7.35
N ASP A 344 4.50 -29.30 -6.35
CA ASP A 344 5.02 -30.18 -5.29
C ASP A 344 3.90 -30.58 -4.32
N ALA A 345 3.56 -31.87 -4.32
CA ALA A 345 2.48 -32.42 -3.49
C ALA A 345 2.72 -32.21 -1.99
N THR A 346 3.96 -32.30 -1.53
CA THR A 346 4.33 -32.09 -0.12
C THR A 346 4.11 -30.64 0.29
N LEU A 347 4.55 -29.71 -0.54
CA LEU A 347 4.37 -28.28 -0.29
C LEU A 347 2.89 -27.87 -0.38
N ILE A 348 2.12 -28.44 -1.33
CA ILE A 348 0.67 -28.20 -1.42
C ILE A 348 -0.04 -28.66 -0.14
N GLN A 349 0.25 -29.87 0.34
CA GLN A 349 -0.38 -30.41 1.56
C GLN A 349 -0.05 -29.54 2.78
N TYR A 350 1.22 -29.18 2.94
CA TYR A 350 1.69 -28.34 4.03
C TYR A 350 1.06 -26.93 3.96
N THR A 351 1.08 -26.33 2.78
CA THR A 351 0.50 -24.99 2.55
C THR A 351 -1.02 -24.99 2.80
N THR A 352 -1.71 -26.07 2.43
CA THR A 352 -3.15 -26.22 2.67
C THR A 352 -3.47 -26.19 4.16
N TRP A 353 -2.71 -26.89 4.96
CA TRP A 353 -2.83 -26.87 6.42
C TRP A 353 -2.50 -25.49 7.00
N ALA A 354 -1.34 -24.95 6.65
CA ALA A 354 -0.87 -23.66 7.14
C ALA A 354 -1.80 -22.50 6.74
N MET A 355 -2.34 -22.52 5.51
CA MET A 355 -3.24 -21.51 4.99
C MET A 355 -4.56 -21.45 5.76
N ARG A 356 -5.12 -22.61 6.14
CA ARG A 356 -6.34 -22.65 6.97
C ARG A 356 -6.13 -21.98 8.32
N ILE A 357 -4.97 -22.15 8.92
CA ILE A 357 -4.64 -21.52 10.21
C ILE A 357 -4.44 -20.03 10.03
N TYR A 358 -3.52 -19.65 9.13
CA TYR A 358 -3.14 -18.26 8.90
C TYR A 358 -4.32 -17.38 8.45
N MET A 359 -5.16 -17.91 7.55
CA MET A 359 -6.32 -17.19 7.01
C MET A 359 -7.57 -17.29 7.90
N ALA A 360 -7.52 -17.96 9.05
CA ALA A 360 -8.69 -18.15 9.92
C ALA A 360 -9.33 -16.82 10.37
N GLY A 361 -8.52 -15.77 10.53
CA GLY A 361 -8.97 -14.42 10.94
C GLY A 361 -9.26 -13.45 9.79
N ILE A 362 -9.04 -13.83 8.53
CA ILE A 362 -9.02 -12.88 7.41
C ILE A 362 -10.39 -12.19 7.15
N PHE A 363 -11.49 -12.80 7.57
CA PHE A 363 -12.81 -12.15 7.50
C PHE A 363 -12.87 -10.84 8.30
N SER A 364 -12.11 -10.75 9.38
CA SER A 364 -12.04 -9.56 10.25
C SER A 364 -11.21 -8.42 9.64
N LEU A 365 -10.32 -8.73 8.67
CA LEU A 365 -9.46 -7.77 7.99
C LEU A 365 -10.26 -6.66 7.31
N GLY A 366 -11.40 -7.02 6.67
CA GLY A 366 -12.27 -6.04 6.02
C GLY A 366 -12.83 -5.00 6.99
N ILE A 367 -13.21 -5.43 8.19
CA ILE A 367 -13.70 -4.54 9.24
C ILE A 367 -12.57 -3.63 9.74
N GLN A 368 -11.41 -4.22 10.01
CA GLN A 368 -10.26 -3.52 10.53
C GLN A 368 -9.78 -2.42 9.58
N ILE A 369 -9.58 -2.75 8.29
CA ILE A 369 -9.12 -1.78 7.29
C ILE A 369 -10.19 -0.70 7.06
N ALA A 370 -11.47 -1.07 6.93
CA ALA A 370 -12.55 -0.10 6.71
C ALA A 370 -12.64 0.92 7.84
N CYS A 371 -12.61 0.48 9.10
CA CYS A 371 -12.66 1.38 10.26
C CYS A 371 -11.41 2.25 10.37
N GLN A 372 -10.22 1.67 10.18
CA GLN A 372 -8.96 2.42 10.29
C GLN A 372 -8.82 3.48 9.19
N GLN A 373 -9.13 3.14 7.94
CA GLN A 373 -9.11 4.08 6.83
C GLN A 373 -10.16 5.19 6.98
N SER A 374 -11.29 4.87 7.63
CA SER A 374 -12.29 5.88 7.98
C SER A 374 -11.80 6.87 9.03
N PHE A 375 -11.02 6.44 10.03
CA PHE A 375 -10.34 7.38 10.94
C PHE A 375 -9.40 8.34 10.18
N MET A 376 -8.67 7.84 9.19
CA MET A 376 -7.82 8.69 8.35
C MET A 376 -8.66 9.66 7.52
N ALA A 377 -9.77 9.19 6.93
CA ALA A 377 -10.70 10.02 6.16
C ALA A 377 -11.29 11.17 6.99
N LEU A 378 -11.49 10.94 8.31
CA LEU A 378 -11.98 11.92 9.27
C LEU A 378 -10.86 12.73 9.95
N GLY A 379 -9.61 12.62 9.50
CA GLY A 379 -8.47 13.36 10.02
C GLY A 379 -7.99 12.96 11.41
N GLN A 380 -8.35 11.76 11.91
CA GLN A 380 -8.04 11.30 13.27
C GLN A 380 -6.64 10.65 13.36
N ALA A 381 -5.58 11.46 13.20
CA ALA A 381 -4.18 11.01 13.12
C ALA A 381 -3.73 10.15 14.31
N LYS A 382 -3.98 10.62 15.54
CA LYS A 382 -3.52 9.93 16.77
C LYS A 382 -4.15 8.56 16.94
N VAL A 383 -5.45 8.45 16.68
CA VAL A 383 -6.19 7.18 16.79
C VAL A 383 -5.74 6.21 15.72
N SER A 384 -5.60 6.69 14.48
CA SER A 384 -5.14 5.88 13.36
C SER A 384 -3.74 5.32 13.59
N LEU A 385 -2.80 6.14 14.08
CA LEU A 385 -1.44 5.69 14.42
C LEU A 385 -1.44 4.64 15.52
N LEU A 386 -2.20 4.87 16.59
CA LEU A 386 -2.27 3.93 17.72
C LEU A 386 -2.79 2.55 17.27
N LEU A 387 -3.83 2.52 16.44
CA LEU A 387 -4.41 1.29 15.92
C LEU A 387 -3.47 0.59 14.92
N ALA A 388 -2.72 1.35 14.12
CA ALA A 388 -1.70 0.81 13.23
C ALA A 388 -0.57 0.11 14.00
N CYS A 389 -0.07 0.75 15.05
CA CYS A 389 0.95 0.18 15.94
C CYS A 389 0.42 -1.03 16.72
N LEU A 390 -0.84 -0.98 17.18
CA LEU A 390 -1.45 -2.06 17.95
C LEU A 390 -1.41 -3.37 17.17
N ARG A 391 -1.89 -3.39 15.93
CA ARG A 391 -1.98 -4.62 15.14
C ARG A 391 -0.61 -5.24 14.88
N LYS A 392 0.32 -4.47 14.36
CA LYS A 392 1.60 -5.00 13.83
C LYS A 392 2.70 -5.06 14.88
N LEU A 393 2.92 -3.97 15.61
CA LEU A 393 4.05 -3.86 16.54
C LEU A 393 3.73 -4.44 17.93
N ILE A 394 2.52 -4.21 18.43
CA ILE A 394 2.15 -4.58 19.81
C ILE A 394 1.58 -6.01 19.86
N LEU A 395 0.81 -6.43 18.85
CA LEU A 395 0.19 -7.75 18.83
C LEU A 395 0.99 -8.74 17.98
N LEU A 396 1.08 -8.51 16.67
CA LEU A 396 1.55 -9.53 15.73
C LEU A 396 3.01 -9.92 15.96
N ILE A 397 3.94 -8.97 15.98
CA ILE A 397 5.37 -9.29 16.18
C ILE A 397 5.61 -10.04 17.49
N PRO A 398 5.12 -9.59 18.66
CA PRO A 398 5.29 -10.36 19.89
C PRO A 398 4.65 -11.74 19.83
N LEU A 399 3.44 -11.89 19.24
CA LEU A 399 2.76 -13.18 19.14
C LEU A 399 3.53 -14.19 18.29
N ILE A 400 4.21 -13.76 17.21
CA ILE A 400 5.07 -14.63 16.38
C ILE A 400 6.16 -15.29 17.23
N PHE A 401 6.69 -14.59 18.24
CA PHE A 401 7.75 -15.13 19.10
C PHE A 401 7.22 -15.81 20.38
N ILE A 402 6.06 -15.42 20.90
CA ILE A 402 5.49 -15.95 22.15
C ILE A 402 4.70 -17.24 21.90
N LEU A 403 3.81 -17.27 20.90
CA LEU A 403 2.92 -18.42 20.68
C LEU A 403 3.66 -19.74 20.44
N PRO A 404 4.82 -19.80 19.74
CA PRO A 404 5.57 -21.04 19.59
C PRO A 404 6.02 -21.68 20.92
N HIS A 405 6.08 -20.91 21.99
CA HIS A 405 6.46 -21.41 23.33
C HIS A 405 5.25 -21.79 24.20
N VAL A 406 4.05 -21.40 23.79
CA VAL A 406 2.82 -21.61 24.57
C VAL A 406 2.00 -22.79 24.03
N VAL A 407 2.04 -23.01 22.71
CA VAL A 407 1.29 -24.10 22.07
C VAL A 407 2.18 -25.33 21.88
N ALA A 408 1.55 -26.52 21.79
CA ALA A 408 2.26 -27.80 21.68
C ALA A 408 3.09 -27.91 20.38
N ASP A 409 2.59 -27.36 19.27
CA ASP A 409 3.31 -27.32 18.00
C ASP A 409 3.80 -25.88 17.74
N PRO A 410 5.13 -25.63 17.81
CA PRO A 410 5.69 -24.31 17.59
C PRO A 410 5.35 -23.69 16.21
N VAL A 411 5.30 -24.50 15.16
CA VAL A 411 4.99 -24.03 13.80
C VAL A 411 3.54 -23.58 13.72
N PHE A 412 2.62 -24.36 14.29
CA PHE A 412 1.22 -23.97 14.44
C PHE A 412 1.11 -22.63 15.18
N GLY A 413 1.90 -22.43 16.24
CA GLY A 413 1.94 -21.17 16.99
C GLY A 413 2.35 -19.97 16.15
N VAL A 414 3.36 -20.12 15.26
CA VAL A 414 3.78 -19.05 14.36
C VAL A 414 2.66 -18.65 13.41
N PHE A 415 2.00 -19.61 12.75
CA PHE A 415 0.88 -19.31 11.85
C PHE A 415 -0.35 -18.77 12.57
N LEU A 416 -0.59 -19.22 13.81
CA LEU A 416 -1.72 -18.75 14.63
C LEU A 416 -1.58 -17.29 15.07
N ALA A 417 -0.37 -16.72 15.06
CA ALA A 417 -0.13 -15.32 15.44
C ALA A 417 -0.94 -14.34 14.60
N GLU A 418 -1.08 -14.57 13.29
CA GLU A 418 -1.83 -13.68 12.39
C GLU A 418 -3.33 -13.62 12.73
N PRO A 419 -4.09 -14.74 12.74
CA PRO A 419 -5.52 -14.65 13.01
C PRO A 419 -5.83 -14.15 14.43
N VAL A 420 -5.02 -14.47 15.42
CA VAL A 420 -5.19 -13.94 16.80
C VAL A 420 -4.99 -12.42 16.80
N SER A 421 -3.92 -11.93 16.18
CA SER A 421 -3.66 -10.49 16.04
C SER A 421 -4.78 -9.79 15.27
N ASP A 422 -5.23 -10.36 14.17
CA ASP A 422 -6.26 -9.79 13.31
C ASP A 422 -7.60 -9.65 14.03
N ILE A 423 -8.05 -10.70 14.71
CA ILE A 423 -9.32 -10.67 15.45
C ILE A 423 -9.27 -9.67 16.61
N ILE A 424 -8.19 -9.65 17.38
CA ILE A 424 -8.03 -8.69 18.48
C ILE A 424 -7.97 -7.26 17.92
N ALA A 425 -7.13 -7.01 16.91
CA ALA A 425 -6.99 -5.69 16.31
C ALA A 425 -8.29 -5.21 15.67
N ALA A 426 -9.02 -6.08 14.95
CA ALA A 426 -10.31 -5.74 14.36
C ALA A 426 -11.35 -5.39 15.42
N THR A 427 -11.40 -6.17 16.51
CA THR A 427 -12.33 -5.94 17.62
C THR A 427 -12.04 -4.60 18.30
N VAL A 428 -10.78 -4.32 18.64
CA VAL A 428 -10.37 -3.05 19.27
C VAL A 428 -10.61 -1.88 18.32
N THR A 429 -10.28 -2.03 17.04
CA THR A 429 -10.49 -0.98 16.04
C THR A 429 -11.96 -0.68 15.84
N ALA A 430 -12.80 -1.70 15.68
CA ALA A 430 -14.25 -1.55 15.54
C ALA A 430 -14.87 -0.91 16.81
N ALA A 431 -14.55 -1.43 17.99
CA ALA A 431 -15.05 -0.87 19.26
C ALA A 431 -14.66 0.60 19.42
N THR A 432 -13.40 0.94 19.12
CA THR A 432 -12.90 2.32 19.16
C THR A 432 -13.62 3.19 18.13
N PHE A 433 -13.86 2.67 16.94
CA PHE A 433 -14.53 3.41 15.87
C PHE A 433 -15.99 3.72 16.25
N PHE A 434 -16.76 2.70 16.56
CA PHE A 434 -18.21 2.88 16.87
C PHE A 434 -18.44 3.73 18.14
N SER A 435 -17.55 3.65 19.13
CA SER A 435 -17.66 4.49 20.36
C SER A 435 -17.32 5.96 20.13
N ARG A 436 -16.55 6.28 19.08
CA ARG A 436 -16.07 7.64 18.80
C ARG A 436 -16.70 8.27 17.55
N PHE A 437 -17.27 7.48 16.67
CA PHE A 437 -17.69 7.92 15.35
C PHE A 437 -18.69 9.06 15.40
N ASP A 438 -19.78 8.92 16.16
CA ASP A 438 -20.79 9.98 16.30
C ASP A 438 -20.20 11.24 16.96
N LYS A 439 -19.36 11.07 17.99
CA LYS A 439 -18.67 12.19 18.66
C LYS A 439 -17.73 12.95 17.72
N ILE A 440 -17.04 12.25 16.80
CA ILE A 440 -16.19 12.86 15.78
C ILE A 440 -17.04 13.67 14.82
N LEU A 441 -18.16 13.09 14.34
CA LEU A 441 -19.07 13.76 13.43
C LEU A 441 -19.72 15.01 14.08
N ASP A 442 -20.02 14.95 15.39
CA ASP A 442 -20.63 16.06 16.12
C ASP A 442 -19.66 17.23 16.35
N ARG A 443 -18.37 16.93 16.54
CA ARG A 443 -17.33 17.97 16.64
C ARG A 443 -17.09 18.71 15.34
N GLY A 444 -17.37 18.05 14.20
CA GLY A 444 -17.17 18.59 12.86
C GLY A 444 -15.69 18.76 12.49
N ALA A 445 -15.44 19.12 11.25
CA ALA A 445 -14.11 19.23 10.68
C ALA A 445 -13.30 20.46 11.13
N GLY A 446 -13.91 21.43 11.79
CA GLY A 446 -13.22 22.66 12.24
C GLY A 446 -12.25 22.48 13.43
N LYS A 447 -12.17 21.26 13.99
CA LYS A 447 -11.27 20.91 15.12
C LYS A 447 -10.29 19.76 14.76
N VAL A 448 -10.10 19.49 13.49
CA VAL A 448 -9.21 18.42 12.98
C VAL A 448 -7.84 18.95 12.61
#